data_d0dbb407207f8d82e095f7320a15660a
#
_entry.id   d0dbb407207f8d82e095f7320a15660a
#
_cell.length_a   1.000
_cell.length_b   1.000
_cell.length_c   1.000
_cell.angle_alpha   90.00
_cell.angle_beta   90.00
_cell.angle_gamma   90.00
#
_symmetry.space_group_name_H-M   'P 1'
#
loop_
_entity.id
_entity.type
_entity.pdbx_description
1 polymer ?
#
loop_
_entity_poly.entity_id
_entity_poly.type
_entity_poly.pdbx_seq_one_letter_code
_entity_poly.pdbx_strand_id
1 'polypeptide(L)' 'MAEGTVKWFNGEKGFGFISQADGPDLFVHFSEIEGTGFKNLEENQKVEFEVAQGQKGLQATKVRAI' A
#
# COMPACT_ATOMS: atom_id res chain seq x y z
N MET A 1 -11.89 -7.17 -0.23
CA MET A 1 -10.73 -6.31 -0.21
C MET A 1 -10.23 -6.09 -1.63
N ALA A 2 -9.67 -4.92 -1.87
CA ALA A 2 -9.15 -4.61 -3.20
C ALA A 2 -7.77 -5.22 -3.38
N GLU A 3 -7.36 -5.40 -4.62
CA GLU A 3 -6.04 -5.91 -4.97
C GLU A 3 -5.35 -4.93 -5.89
N GLY A 4 -4.04 -4.86 -5.77
CA GLY A 4 -3.23 -4.02 -6.63
C GLY A 4 -1.77 -4.42 -6.57
N THR A 5 -0.92 -3.58 -7.14
CA THR A 5 0.51 -3.81 -7.13
C THR A 5 1.22 -2.61 -6.57
N VAL A 6 2.32 -2.85 -5.88
CA VAL A 6 3.13 -1.77 -5.34
C VAL A 6 3.82 -1.05 -6.50
N LYS A 7 3.57 0.25 -6.61
CA LYS A 7 4.23 1.06 -7.61
C LYS A 7 5.65 1.37 -7.19
N TRP A 8 5.81 1.80 -5.97
CA TRP A 8 7.12 1.96 -5.32
C TRP A 8 6.90 2.11 -3.83
N PHE A 9 7.92 1.85 -3.06
CA PHE A 9 7.87 1.99 -1.62
C PHE A 9 9.25 2.39 -1.10
N ASN A 10 9.28 3.39 -0.23
CA ASN A 10 10.52 3.84 0.38
C ASN A 10 10.53 3.44 1.85
N GLY A 11 11.31 2.42 2.18
CA GLY A 11 11.38 1.90 3.55
C GLY A 11 11.97 2.87 4.55
N GLU A 12 12.84 3.78 4.10
CA GLU A 12 13.44 4.77 5.00
C GLU A 12 12.43 5.83 5.40
N LYS A 13 11.64 6.28 4.45
CA LYS A 13 10.62 7.29 4.72
C LYS A 13 9.32 6.69 5.24
N GLY A 14 9.14 5.39 5.03
CA GLY A 14 8.01 4.67 5.55
C GLY A 14 6.72 4.86 4.77
N PHE A 15 6.78 5.14 3.49
CA PHE A 15 5.58 5.29 2.68
C PHE A 15 5.83 4.95 1.22
N GLY A 16 4.75 4.77 0.49
CA GLY A 16 4.83 4.46 -0.93
C GLY A 16 3.48 4.59 -1.58
N PHE A 17 3.35 4.03 -2.78
CA PHE A 17 2.11 4.07 -3.53
C PHE A 17 1.78 2.71 -4.10
N ILE A 18 0.48 2.41 -4.13
CA ILE A 18 -0.04 1.18 -4.71
C ILE A 18 -0.85 1.55 -5.94
N SER A 19 -0.59 0.86 -7.04
CA SER A 19 -1.33 1.04 -8.28
C SER A 19 -2.49 0.07 -8.29
N GLN A 20 -3.67 0.56 -8.59
CA GLN A 20 -4.86 -0.29 -8.72
C GLN A 20 -5.38 -0.24 -10.15
N ALA A 21 -6.10 -1.30 -10.55
CA ALA A 21 -6.56 -1.45 -11.92
C ALA A 21 -7.58 -0.38 -12.31
N ASP A 22 -8.46 -0.03 -11.39
CA ASP A 22 -9.58 0.88 -11.65
C ASP A 22 -9.55 2.09 -10.74
N GLY A 23 -8.58 2.95 -10.93
CA GLY A 23 -8.58 4.16 -10.15
C GLY A 23 -7.20 4.74 -9.97
N PRO A 24 -7.10 5.83 -9.20
CA PRO A 24 -5.81 6.49 -8.97
C PRO A 24 -4.92 5.66 -8.06
N ASP A 25 -3.63 5.98 -8.09
CA ASP A 25 -2.69 5.38 -7.16
C ASP A 25 -3.09 5.72 -5.74
N LEU A 26 -2.87 4.77 -4.83
CA LEU A 26 -3.20 4.94 -3.42
C LEU A 26 -1.95 5.14 -2.61
N PHE A 27 -1.99 6.09 -1.70
CA PHE A 27 -0.92 6.29 -0.73
C PHE A 27 -0.95 5.16 0.30
N VAL A 28 0.21 4.65 0.67
CA VAL A 28 0.32 3.66 1.73
C VAL A 28 1.44 4.05 2.69
N HIS A 29 1.13 4.02 3.99
CA HIS A 29 2.10 4.29 5.03
C HIS A 29 2.50 2.96 5.68
N PHE A 30 3.74 2.85 6.15
CA PHE A 30 4.22 1.59 6.70
C PHE A 30 3.36 1.08 7.86
N SER A 31 2.74 1.97 8.60
CA SER A 31 1.87 1.59 9.71
C SER A 31 0.62 0.85 9.26
N GLU A 32 0.26 0.95 7.98
CA GLU A 32 -0.89 0.28 7.41
C GLU A 32 -0.55 -1.07 6.78
N ILE A 33 0.71 -1.46 6.81
CA ILE A 33 1.13 -2.75 6.29
C ILE A 33 1.02 -3.79 7.40
N GLU A 34 0.20 -4.81 7.15
CA GLU A 34 0.02 -5.89 8.11
C GLU A 34 1.13 -6.91 7.98
N GLY A 35 1.43 -7.56 9.09
CA GLY A 35 2.43 -8.60 9.12
C GLY A 35 3.33 -8.42 10.34
N THR A 36 4.08 -9.46 10.64
CA THR A 36 5.05 -9.44 11.72
C THR A 36 6.44 -9.27 11.13
N GLY A 37 7.25 -8.43 11.75
CA GLY A 37 8.62 -8.25 11.33
C GLY A 37 8.77 -7.19 10.26
N PHE A 38 9.31 -7.57 9.13
CA PHE A 38 9.72 -6.62 8.11
C PHE A 38 8.54 -5.99 7.37
N LYS A 39 8.35 -4.69 7.56
CA LYS A 39 7.26 -3.96 6.91
C LYS A 39 7.79 -3.21 5.71
N ASN A 40 8.15 -3.94 4.68
CA ASN A 40 8.69 -3.37 3.48
C ASN A 40 8.04 -4.02 2.27
N LEU A 41 7.71 -3.21 1.27
CA LEU A 41 7.07 -3.70 0.06
C LEU A 41 8.03 -3.52 -1.11
N GLU A 42 8.02 -4.48 -2.02
CA GLU A 42 8.84 -4.43 -3.20
C GLU A 42 8.03 -3.89 -4.38
N GLU A 43 8.74 -3.27 -5.32
CA GLU A 43 8.12 -2.78 -6.54
C GLU A 43 7.48 -3.93 -7.30
N ASN A 44 6.27 -3.69 -7.79
CA ASN A 44 5.46 -4.66 -8.53
C ASN A 44 4.95 -5.85 -7.70
N GLN A 45 5.14 -5.82 -6.39
CA GLN A 45 4.61 -6.87 -5.53
C GLN A 45 3.08 -6.78 -5.48
N LYS A 46 2.41 -7.93 -5.55
CA LYS A 46 0.95 -7.97 -5.42
C LYS A 46 0.54 -7.89 -3.96
N VAL A 47 -0.45 -7.06 -3.71
CA VAL A 47 -0.95 -6.84 -2.36
C VAL A 47 -2.47 -6.75 -2.39
N GLU A 48 -3.09 -7.03 -1.25
CA GLU A 48 -4.50 -6.71 -1.06
C GLU A 48 -4.62 -5.70 0.08
N PHE A 49 -5.69 -4.92 0.04
CA PHE A 49 -5.82 -3.80 0.95
C PHE A 49 -7.25 -3.32 1.00
N GLU A 50 -7.54 -2.42 1.92
CA GLU A 50 -8.80 -1.69 1.95
C GLU A 50 -8.53 -0.25 1.57
N VAL A 51 -9.48 0.37 0.88
CA VAL A 51 -9.39 1.76 0.48
C VAL A 51 -10.06 2.63 1.54
N ALA A 52 -9.38 3.65 2.00
CA ALA A 52 -9.91 4.57 2.99
C ALA A 52 -9.58 6.00 2.61
N GLN A 53 -10.39 6.92 3.11
CA GLN A 53 -10.15 8.35 2.91
C GLN A 53 -9.15 8.83 3.96
N GLY A 54 -8.00 9.33 3.50
CA GLY A 54 -6.99 9.88 4.38
C GLY A 54 -6.86 11.39 4.23
N GLN A 55 -5.92 11.96 4.95
CA GLN A 55 -5.70 13.42 4.89
C GLN A 55 -5.19 13.87 3.54
N LYS A 56 -4.46 13.02 2.85
CA LYS A 56 -3.90 13.35 1.54
C LYS A 56 -4.71 12.78 0.39
N GLY A 57 -5.93 12.35 0.65
CA GLY A 57 -6.79 11.72 -0.33
C GLY A 57 -6.99 10.25 -0.02
N LEU A 58 -7.28 9.45 -1.03
CA LEU A 58 -7.47 8.02 -0.84
C LEU A 58 -6.17 7.34 -0.46
N GLN A 59 -6.26 6.41 0.47
CA GLN A 59 -5.10 5.66 0.90
C GLN A 59 -5.45 4.19 1.11
N ALA A 60 -4.43 3.34 1.05
CA ALA A 60 -4.58 1.92 1.31
C ALA A 60 -4.36 1.66 2.79
N THR A 61 -5.22 0.81 3.36
CA THR A 61 -5.10 0.38 4.75
C THR A 61 -5.14 -1.13 4.80
N LYS A 62 -4.66 -1.70 5.90
CA LYS A 62 -4.63 -3.15 6.09
C LYS A 62 -3.99 -3.85 4.90
N VAL A 63 -2.86 -3.32 4.47
CA VAL A 63 -2.15 -3.83 3.30
C VAL A 63 -1.38 -5.09 3.67
N ARG A 64 -1.49 -6.11 2.83
CA ARG A 64 -0.71 -7.32 3.02
C ARG A 64 -0.36 -7.95 1.68
N ALA A 65 0.77 -8.65 1.65
CA ALA A 65 1.19 -9.35 0.45
C ALA A 65 0.27 -10.55 0.18
N ILE A 66 0.03 -10.80 -1.08
CA ILE A 66 -0.76 -11.95 -1.48
C ILE A 66 0.16 -13.08 -1.89
#